data_6ed0c993ee72691c6a77917353695ae6
#
_entry.id   6ed0c993ee72691c6a77917353695ae6
#
_cell.length_a   1.000
_cell.length_b   1.000
_cell.length_c   1.000
_cell.angle_alpha   90.00
_cell.angle_beta   90.00
_cell.angle_gamma   90.00
#
_symmetry.space_group_name_H-M   'P 1'
#
loop_
_entity.id
_entity.type
_entity.pdbx_description
1 polymer ?
#
loop_
_entity_poly.entity_id
_entity_poly.type
_entity_poly.pdbx_seq_one_letter_code
_entity_poly.pdbx_strand_id
1 'polypeptide(L)'
;MGKTTFSGPIRAGDISETTGTTIGTNVRNVGNVVMVQTFPITQAGTATALATKIVLPADSHILNMQMVVTAAWSGAATTFSVGTSATSTELVSAAAGGTVGVIGLSPGSDATRTANWDDNGNVGSQIYVLSANTGTGVGTLTVRYIQAHDLP
;
A
#
# COMPACT_ATOMS: atom_id res chain seq x y z
N MET A 1 2.68 30.48 -0.29
CA MET A 1 3.07 29.44 0.67
C MET A 1 3.97 28.43 -0.06
N GLY A 2 5.25 28.33 0.34
CA GLY A 2 6.20 27.40 -0.29
C GLY A 2 5.86 25.95 0.07
N LYS A 3 5.99 25.04 -0.91
CA LYS A 3 5.93 23.60 -0.68
C LYS A 3 7.35 23.05 -0.64
N THR A 4 7.67 22.26 0.39
CA THR A 4 8.93 21.51 0.45
C THR A 4 8.64 20.08 -0.01
N THR A 5 9.40 19.60 -0.99
CA THR A 5 9.28 18.25 -1.53
C THR A 5 10.56 17.48 -1.23
N PHE A 6 10.42 16.28 -0.68
CA PHE A 6 11.51 15.35 -0.45
C PHE A 6 11.40 14.21 -1.48
N SER A 7 12.50 13.85 -2.10
CA SER A 7 12.55 12.81 -3.14
C SER A 7 13.11 11.46 -2.64
N GLY A 8 13.42 11.35 -1.35
CA GLY A 8 13.99 10.16 -0.72
C GLY A 8 13.32 9.83 0.61
N PRO A 9 13.77 8.78 1.30
CA PRO A 9 13.26 8.40 2.60
C PRO A 9 13.46 9.51 3.62
N ILE A 10 12.46 9.73 4.45
CA ILE A 10 12.48 10.74 5.51
C ILE A 10 12.53 10.01 6.84
N ARG A 11 13.54 10.31 7.65
CA ARG A 11 13.67 9.84 9.01
C ARG A 11 13.49 11.01 9.97
N ALA A 12 12.80 10.76 11.07
CA ALA A 12 12.55 11.76 12.10
C ALA A 12 12.93 11.19 13.47
N GLY A 13 13.48 12.03 14.34
CA GLY A 13 13.92 11.67 15.68
C GLY A 13 15.37 12.07 15.97
N ASP A 14 15.80 11.80 17.20
CA ASP A 14 17.17 12.05 17.64
C ASP A 14 18.04 10.80 17.48
N ILE A 15 19.27 10.98 17.05
CA ILE A 15 20.30 9.94 17.05
C ILE A 15 21.10 10.14 18.32
N SER A 16 20.91 9.26 19.30
CA SER A 16 21.77 9.18 20.48
C SER A 16 22.69 7.98 20.31
N GLU A 17 23.92 8.23 19.91
CA GLU A 17 24.96 7.21 19.84
C GLU A 17 25.76 7.23 21.12
N THR A 18 25.59 6.22 21.95
CA THR A 18 26.39 6.04 23.14
C THR A 18 26.74 4.58 23.31
N THR A 19 27.90 4.31 23.87
CA THR A 19 28.39 2.96 24.14
C THR A 19 27.93 2.49 25.52
N GLY A 20 27.21 1.39 25.60
CA GLY A 20 26.75 0.83 26.87
C GLY A 20 25.40 0.13 26.79
N THR A 21 24.98 -0.43 27.91
CA THR A 21 23.69 -1.16 28.03
C THR A 21 22.56 -0.34 28.63
N THR A 22 22.81 0.90 29.01
CA THR A 22 21.79 1.80 29.58
C THR A 22 20.98 2.42 28.45
N ILE A 23 19.66 2.42 28.60
CA ILE A 23 18.78 3.12 27.66
C ILE A 23 19.24 4.58 27.53
N GLY A 24 19.46 5.04 26.32
CA GLY A 24 20.02 6.36 26.02
C GLY A 24 21.51 6.36 25.68
N THR A 25 22.21 5.24 25.82
CA THR A 25 23.62 5.14 25.47
C THR A 25 23.92 4.47 24.13
N ASN A 26 23.06 3.60 23.59
CA ASN A 26 23.17 3.02 22.23
C ASN A 26 21.83 2.98 21.51
N VAL A 27 20.82 3.74 21.98
CA VAL A 27 19.49 3.71 21.41
C VAL A 27 19.37 4.79 20.35
N ARG A 28 18.99 4.39 19.15
CA ARG A 28 18.60 5.32 18.11
C ARG A 28 17.11 5.61 18.24
N ASN A 29 16.75 6.84 18.53
CA ASN A 29 15.38 7.34 18.43
C ASN A 29 15.18 7.96 17.04
N VAL A 30 15.29 7.15 15.99
CA VAL A 30 15.08 7.57 14.61
C VAL A 30 14.00 6.70 14.01
N GLY A 31 12.89 7.33 13.59
CA GLY A 31 11.78 6.69 12.91
C GLY A 31 11.69 7.08 11.44
N ASN A 32 11.00 6.27 10.66
CA ASN A 32 10.62 6.59 9.29
C ASN A 32 9.32 7.41 9.28
N VAL A 33 9.19 8.29 8.30
CA VAL A 33 7.93 9.01 8.07
C VAL A 33 6.99 8.11 7.28
N VAL A 34 5.75 8.00 7.78
CA VAL A 34 4.68 7.27 7.06
C VAL A 34 4.17 8.13 5.91
N MET A 35 4.27 7.58 4.72
CA MET A 35 3.72 8.16 3.51
C MET A 35 2.33 7.62 3.26
N VAL A 36 1.46 8.44 2.68
CA VAL A 36 0.08 8.05 2.32
C VAL A 36 -0.20 8.48 0.90
N GLN A 37 -0.69 7.56 0.08
CA GLN A 37 -1.21 7.86 -1.25
C GLN A 37 -2.63 7.34 -1.38
N THR A 38 -3.46 8.08 -2.13
CA THR A 38 -4.87 7.73 -2.38
C THR A 38 -5.19 7.84 -3.85
N PHE A 39 -6.10 6.97 -4.32
CA PHE A 39 -6.59 7.03 -5.69
C PHE A 39 -8.06 6.59 -5.77
N PRO A 40 -8.93 7.33 -6.49
CA PRO A 40 -10.31 6.91 -6.73
C PRO A 40 -10.35 5.71 -7.67
N ILE A 41 -11.16 4.71 -7.32
CA ILE A 41 -11.34 3.47 -8.07
C ILE A 41 -12.77 3.38 -8.56
N THR A 42 -12.95 3.01 -9.81
CA THR A 42 -14.22 2.58 -10.37
C THR A 42 -14.13 1.12 -10.80
N GLN A 43 -15.19 0.37 -10.59
CA GLN A 43 -15.22 -1.04 -11.00
C GLN A 43 -15.13 -1.13 -12.53
N ALA A 44 -14.04 -1.71 -12.99
CA ALA A 44 -13.78 -1.97 -14.42
C ALA A 44 -14.02 -3.45 -14.75
N GLY A 45 -13.94 -3.80 -16.03
CA GLY A 45 -14.06 -5.19 -16.47
C GLY A 45 -12.88 -6.07 -16.04
N THR A 46 -13.07 -7.37 -16.15
CA THR A 46 -12.11 -8.41 -15.71
C THR A 46 -10.84 -8.51 -16.54
N ALA A 47 -10.85 -7.98 -17.76
CA ALA A 47 -9.77 -8.23 -18.72
C ALA A 47 -8.54 -7.35 -18.52
N THR A 48 -8.66 -6.24 -17.77
CA THR A 48 -7.56 -5.29 -17.60
C THR A 48 -7.63 -4.63 -16.24
N ALA A 49 -6.58 -4.74 -15.45
CA ALA A 49 -6.46 -4.04 -14.19
C ALA A 49 -6.41 -2.53 -14.42
N LEU A 50 -7.10 -1.78 -13.56
CA LEU A 50 -7.04 -0.33 -13.53
C LEU A 50 -5.67 0.11 -12.97
N ALA A 51 -4.86 0.73 -13.80
CA ALA A 51 -3.61 1.35 -13.36
C ALA A 51 -3.94 2.60 -12.53
N THR A 52 -3.55 2.62 -11.28
CA THR A 52 -3.70 3.80 -10.41
C THR A 52 -2.54 4.78 -10.61
N LYS A 53 -2.60 5.95 -9.95
CA LYS A 53 -1.45 6.87 -9.88
C LYS A 53 -0.64 6.68 -8.60
N ILE A 54 -0.95 5.65 -7.81
CA ILE A 54 -0.16 5.29 -6.63
C ILE A 54 1.10 4.57 -7.10
N VAL A 55 2.24 5.07 -6.68
CA VAL A 55 3.55 4.46 -6.93
C VAL A 55 4.25 4.26 -5.60
N LEU A 56 4.62 3.02 -5.31
CA LEU A 56 5.49 2.68 -4.19
C LEU A 56 6.95 2.81 -4.66
N PRO A 57 7.77 3.63 -4.03
CA PRO A 57 9.21 3.63 -4.29
C PRO A 57 9.84 2.26 -4.01
N ALA A 58 11.03 2.01 -4.55
CA ALA A 58 11.81 0.82 -4.21
C ALA A 58 12.01 0.70 -2.69
N ASP A 59 12.15 -0.53 -2.21
CA ASP A 59 12.42 -0.86 -0.81
C ASP A 59 11.37 -0.28 0.16
N SER A 60 10.11 -0.18 -0.29
CA SER A 60 8.99 0.31 0.54
C SER A 60 8.33 -0.83 1.30
N HIS A 61 8.05 -0.59 2.58
CA HIS A 61 7.25 -1.48 3.42
C HIS A 61 5.81 -0.94 3.55
N ILE A 62 4.84 -1.76 3.18
CA ILE A 62 3.41 -1.41 3.27
C ILE A 62 2.92 -1.65 4.69
N LEU A 63 2.52 -0.59 5.37
CA LEU A 63 2.00 -0.65 6.74
C LEU A 63 0.52 -0.98 6.79
N ASN A 64 -0.24 -0.45 5.84
CA ASN A 64 -1.69 -0.62 5.78
C ASN A 64 -2.21 -0.30 4.38
N MET A 65 -3.25 -1.00 4.01
CA MET A 65 -4.02 -0.75 2.81
C MET A 65 -5.51 -0.79 3.13
N GLN A 66 -6.29 0.15 2.60
CA GLN A 66 -7.73 0.15 2.79
C GLN A 66 -8.46 0.64 1.54
N MET A 67 -9.68 0.12 1.34
CA MET A 67 -10.62 0.60 0.34
C MET A 67 -11.82 1.23 1.06
N VAL A 68 -12.10 2.49 0.76
CA VAL A 68 -13.37 3.12 1.16
C VAL A 68 -14.34 2.93 0.00
N VAL A 69 -15.31 2.04 0.17
CA VAL A 69 -16.33 1.74 -0.84
C VAL A 69 -17.50 2.72 -0.67
N THR A 70 -17.78 3.53 -1.68
CA THR A 70 -18.90 4.49 -1.70
C THR A 70 -20.08 4.00 -2.51
N ALA A 71 -19.85 3.12 -3.50
CA ALA A 71 -20.85 2.32 -4.16
C ALA A 71 -20.36 0.87 -4.23
N ALA A 72 -21.19 -0.07 -3.79
CA ALA A 72 -20.83 -1.47 -3.71
C ALA A 72 -20.45 -2.03 -5.09
N TRP A 73 -19.43 -2.90 -5.13
CA TRP A 73 -19.12 -3.71 -6.30
C TRP A 73 -20.32 -4.58 -6.65
N SER A 74 -20.67 -4.62 -7.92
CA SER A 74 -21.86 -5.31 -8.43
C SER A 74 -21.47 -6.37 -9.46
N GLY A 75 -22.44 -7.23 -9.84
CA GLY A 75 -22.26 -8.31 -10.79
C GLY A 75 -22.19 -9.69 -10.13
N ALA A 76 -21.75 -10.70 -10.89
CA ALA A 76 -21.71 -12.09 -10.44
C ALA A 76 -20.67 -12.32 -9.31
N ALA A 77 -19.60 -11.53 -9.29
CA ALA A 77 -18.61 -11.52 -8.22
C ALA A 77 -18.34 -10.08 -7.79
N THR A 78 -18.40 -9.81 -6.50
CA THR A 78 -18.25 -8.48 -5.92
C THR A 78 -16.88 -8.28 -5.29
N THR A 79 -15.85 -8.95 -5.84
CA THR A 79 -14.48 -8.90 -5.34
C THR A 79 -13.56 -8.08 -6.23
N PHE A 80 -12.49 -7.61 -5.63
CA PHE A 80 -11.37 -6.97 -6.32
C PHE A 80 -10.03 -7.44 -5.74
N SER A 81 -8.99 -7.31 -6.53
CA SER A 81 -7.60 -7.61 -6.13
C SER A 81 -6.74 -6.38 -6.33
N VAL A 82 -5.64 -6.30 -5.60
CA VAL A 82 -4.64 -5.23 -5.69
C VAL A 82 -3.27 -5.84 -5.93
N GLY A 83 -2.51 -5.25 -6.82
CA GLY A 83 -1.17 -5.74 -7.13
C GLY A 83 -0.28 -4.69 -7.79
N THR A 84 0.87 -5.14 -8.24
CA THR A 84 1.92 -4.33 -8.88
C THR A 84 2.04 -4.59 -10.38
N SER A 85 1.13 -5.41 -10.92
CA SER A 85 1.07 -5.77 -12.34
C SER A 85 -0.36 -5.75 -12.86
N ALA A 86 -0.53 -5.97 -14.16
CA ALA A 86 -1.84 -6.07 -14.80
C ALA A 86 -2.67 -7.29 -14.34
N THR A 87 -2.07 -8.28 -13.71
CA THR A 87 -2.75 -9.43 -13.09
C THR A 87 -3.26 -9.14 -11.68
N SER A 88 -2.69 -8.13 -11.02
CA SER A 88 -3.16 -7.49 -9.79
C SER A 88 -3.54 -8.41 -8.63
N THR A 89 -2.71 -9.39 -8.31
CA THR A 89 -2.94 -10.29 -7.17
C THR A 89 -1.76 -10.34 -6.19
N GLU A 90 -0.71 -9.58 -6.48
CA GLU A 90 0.58 -9.65 -5.79
C GLU A 90 0.53 -9.09 -4.37
N LEU A 91 -0.45 -8.24 -4.07
CA LEU A 91 -0.59 -7.60 -2.75
C LEU A 91 -1.85 -8.05 -2.01
N VAL A 92 -2.99 -8.11 -2.70
CA VAL A 92 -4.28 -8.49 -2.14
C VAL A 92 -5.04 -9.31 -3.18
N SER A 93 -5.60 -10.44 -2.77
CA SER A 93 -6.41 -11.29 -3.66
C SER A 93 -7.85 -11.36 -3.18
N ALA A 94 -8.78 -11.11 -4.11
CA ALA A 94 -10.22 -11.32 -3.95
C ALA A 94 -10.84 -10.67 -2.69
N ALA A 95 -10.46 -9.42 -2.40
CA ALA A 95 -11.09 -8.66 -1.32
C ALA A 95 -12.57 -8.39 -1.64
N ALA A 96 -13.45 -8.51 -0.65
CA ALA A 96 -14.87 -8.30 -0.81
C ALA A 96 -15.22 -6.80 -0.91
N GLY A 97 -15.76 -6.37 -2.05
CA GLY A 97 -16.22 -4.99 -2.30
C GLY A 97 -17.73 -4.82 -2.34
N GLY A 98 -18.49 -5.87 -2.05
CA GLY A 98 -19.95 -5.88 -2.18
C GLY A 98 -20.71 -5.09 -1.11
N THR A 99 -20.02 -4.41 -0.20
CA THR A 99 -20.67 -3.61 0.86
C THR A 99 -20.03 -2.23 0.91
N VAL A 100 -20.85 -1.19 1.06
CA VAL A 100 -20.41 0.19 1.30
C VAL A 100 -19.75 0.29 2.67
N GLY A 101 -18.63 0.99 2.76
CA GLY A 101 -17.89 1.19 4.00
C GLY A 101 -16.39 1.14 3.82
N VAL A 102 -15.68 1.08 4.94
CA VAL A 102 -14.22 0.95 4.98
C VAL A 102 -13.84 -0.52 5.06
N ILE A 103 -13.07 -0.98 4.09
CA ILE A 103 -12.56 -2.35 4.01
C ILE A 103 -11.05 -2.31 4.24
N GLY A 104 -10.59 -2.93 5.33
CA GLY A 104 -9.17 -3.21 5.55
C GLY A 104 -8.70 -4.31 4.59
N LEU A 105 -7.61 -4.06 3.91
CA LEU A 105 -7.00 -5.00 2.99
C LEU A 105 -5.79 -5.66 3.65
N SER A 106 -5.52 -6.92 3.31
CA SER A 106 -4.40 -7.68 3.84
C SER A 106 -3.83 -8.64 2.79
N PRO A 107 -2.57 -9.07 2.92
CA PRO A 107 -2.00 -10.10 2.06
C PRO A 107 -2.63 -11.48 2.28
N GLY A 108 -3.41 -11.65 3.36
CA GLY A 108 -3.92 -12.95 3.79
C GLY A 108 -2.80 -13.86 4.31
N SER A 109 -2.95 -15.17 4.13
CA SER A 109 -1.95 -16.17 4.55
C SER A 109 -0.95 -16.55 3.45
N ASP A 110 -0.93 -15.85 2.33
CA ASP A 110 -0.01 -16.11 1.24
C ASP A 110 1.37 -15.52 1.54
N ALA A 111 2.40 -16.37 1.52
CA ALA A 111 3.75 -15.98 1.88
C ALA A 111 4.36 -14.97 0.89
N THR A 112 4.06 -15.12 -0.42
CA THR A 112 4.57 -14.21 -1.45
C THR A 112 3.95 -12.83 -1.31
N ARG A 113 2.62 -12.74 -1.09
CA ARG A 113 1.97 -11.46 -0.83
C ARG A 113 2.47 -10.81 0.44
N THR A 114 2.69 -11.60 1.50
CA THR A 114 3.25 -11.10 2.75
C THR A 114 4.66 -10.53 2.55
N ALA A 115 5.51 -11.22 1.79
CA ALA A 115 6.84 -10.72 1.45
C ALA A 115 6.77 -9.41 0.63
N ASN A 116 5.84 -9.30 -0.34
CA ASN A 116 5.65 -8.07 -1.12
C ASN A 116 5.10 -6.89 -0.29
N TRP A 117 4.46 -7.15 0.85
CA TRP A 117 4.08 -6.10 1.79
C TRP A 117 5.27 -5.65 2.64
N ASP A 118 6.12 -6.59 3.03
CA ASP A 118 7.33 -6.30 3.81
C ASP A 118 8.35 -5.53 2.98
N ASP A 119 8.56 -5.95 1.74
CA ASP A 119 9.44 -5.28 0.79
C ASP A 119 8.88 -5.39 -0.63
N ASN A 120 8.60 -4.23 -1.25
CA ASN A 120 8.11 -4.20 -2.62
C ASN A 120 9.21 -4.39 -3.68
N GLY A 121 10.45 -4.67 -3.27
CA GLY A 121 11.62 -4.91 -4.12
C GLY A 121 12.37 -3.63 -4.50
N ASN A 122 13.49 -3.83 -5.19
CA ASN A 122 14.48 -2.79 -5.52
C ASN A 122 14.09 -1.87 -6.69
N VAL A 123 12.85 -1.95 -7.16
CA VAL A 123 12.31 -1.12 -8.24
C VAL A 123 10.96 -0.54 -7.81
N GLY A 124 10.75 0.74 -8.09
CA GLY A 124 9.45 1.38 -7.83
C GLY A 124 8.32 0.68 -8.59
N SER A 125 7.19 0.44 -7.90
CA SER A 125 6.06 -0.32 -8.41
C SER A 125 4.79 0.52 -8.46
N GLN A 126 4.13 0.55 -9.61
CA GLN A 126 2.80 1.14 -9.75
C GLN A 126 1.73 0.18 -9.21
N ILE A 127 0.74 0.71 -8.51
CA ILE A 127 -0.38 -0.08 -7.99
C ILE A 127 -1.50 -0.20 -9.03
N TYR A 128 -2.03 -1.41 -9.14
CA TYR A 128 -3.15 -1.76 -10.00
C TYR A 128 -4.32 -2.33 -9.17
N VAL A 129 -5.54 -2.15 -9.64
CA VAL A 129 -6.74 -2.76 -9.06
C VAL A 129 -7.47 -3.53 -10.15
N LEU A 130 -7.74 -4.81 -9.91
CA LEU A 130 -8.47 -5.70 -10.81
C LEU A 130 -9.80 -6.08 -10.16
N SER A 131 -10.91 -5.74 -10.82
CA SER A 131 -12.25 -6.18 -10.41
C SER A 131 -12.58 -7.55 -11.01
N ALA A 132 -13.29 -8.39 -10.27
CA ALA A 132 -13.66 -9.73 -10.74
C ALA A 132 -14.66 -9.72 -11.92
N ASN A 133 -15.40 -8.63 -12.10
CA ASN A 133 -16.28 -8.40 -13.26
C ASN A 133 -16.58 -6.91 -13.43
N THR A 134 -17.15 -6.57 -14.57
CA THR A 134 -17.70 -5.22 -14.85
C THR A 134 -18.89 -4.94 -13.93
N GLY A 135 -19.00 -3.71 -13.46
CA GLY A 135 -20.09 -3.28 -12.60
C GLY A 135 -20.05 -1.79 -12.29
N THR A 136 -20.73 -1.40 -11.24
CA THR A 136 -20.95 0.01 -10.86
C THR A 136 -20.24 0.41 -9.57
N GLY A 137 -19.36 -0.43 -9.04
CA GLY A 137 -18.63 -0.16 -7.81
C GLY A 137 -17.75 1.09 -7.89
N VAL A 138 -17.74 1.86 -6.81
CA VAL A 138 -16.90 3.05 -6.66
C VAL A 138 -16.27 3.06 -5.27
N GLY A 139 -15.00 3.44 -5.20
CA GLY A 139 -14.30 3.54 -3.93
C GLY A 139 -13.04 4.39 -4.02
N THR A 140 -12.31 4.46 -2.92
CA THR A 140 -11.01 5.12 -2.85
C THR A 140 -10.01 4.18 -2.19
N LEU A 141 -8.99 3.80 -2.92
CA LEU A 141 -7.87 3.04 -2.39
C LEU A 141 -6.91 3.99 -1.66
N THR A 142 -6.55 3.63 -0.44
CA THR A 142 -5.51 4.31 0.35
C THR A 142 -4.41 3.32 0.69
N VAL A 143 -3.16 3.68 0.43
CA VAL A 143 -1.97 2.91 0.78
C VAL A 143 -1.10 3.73 1.72
N ARG A 144 -0.71 3.14 2.85
CA ARG A 144 0.23 3.69 3.82
C ARG A 144 1.50 2.85 3.82
N TYR A 145 2.62 3.50 3.69
CA TYR A 145 3.92 2.82 3.60
C TYR A 145 5.04 3.66 4.22
N ILE A 146 6.15 3.02 4.53
CA ILE A 146 7.43 3.67 4.80
C ILE A 146 8.37 3.35 3.65
N GLN A 147 9.21 4.31 3.28
CA GLN A 147 10.14 4.18 2.16
C GLN A 147 11.51 3.74 2.67
N ALA A 148 12.14 2.82 1.95
CA ALA A 148 13.49 2.31 2.25
C ALA A 148 13.63 1.87 3.72
N HIS A 149 12.72 0.99 4.17
CA HIS A 149 12.65 0.55 5.56
C HIS A 149 13.84 -0.31 5.99
N ASP A 150 14.45 -1.00 5.04
CA ASP A 150 15.60 -1.89 5.21
C ASP A 150 16.98 -1.20 5.15
N LEU A 151 16.99 0.11 4.86
CA LEU A 151 18.24 0.87 4.92
C LEU A 151 18.72 1.03 6.38
N PRO A 152 20.00 0.77 6.64
CA PRO A 152 20.59 0.87 7.99
C PRO A 152 20.57 2.28 8.58
#